data_edc832382ef0b36489ba2b553e5235e3
#
_entry.id   edc832382ef0b36489ba2b553e5235e3
#
_cell.length_a   1.000
_cell.length_b   1.000
_cell.length_c   1.000
_cell.angle_alpha   90.00
_cell.angle_beta   90.00
_cell.angle_gamma   90.00
#
_symmetry.space_group_name_H-M   'P 1'
#
loop_
_entity.id
_entity.type
_entity.pdbx_description
1 polymer ?
#
loop_
_entity_poly.entity_id
_entity_poly.type
_entity_poly.pdbx_seq_one_letter_code
_entity_poly.pdbx_strand_id
1 'polypeptide(L)'
;FNSYGSRRGNDRIMTRGTYANTRIKNALAKDAASGKIKEGGWTKDMSKSGAGKIDFIYNASVNYKNEGTPLVVLGGKDSGMGSSRDWAAKGTLLLGVKAVISESFERIHRSNLVGMGVLPLNFAEGQTAASLGLSGDETFDIHLNVSAEGLIEPRCEIKVTATKTDGKKVEFMTRCRIDTPVEAEYYKNGGVLQTVLRRLLNESRKPATV
;
A
#
# COMPACT_ATOMS: atom_id res chain seq x y z
N PHE A 1 -14.63 0.06 -24.88
CA PHE A 1 -14.38 1.42 -24.32
C PHE A 1 -14.94 1.60 -22.93
N ASN A 2 -15.60 0.62 -22.39
CA ASN A 2 -16.25 0.65 -21.08
C ASN A 2 -15.41 0.04 -19.95
N SER A 3 -14.12 -0.24 -20.17
CA SER A 3 -13.23 -0.74 -19.14
C SER A 3 -12.37 0.38 -18.54
N TYR A 4 -12.01 0.27 -17.28
CA TYR A 4 -11.06 1.18 -16.64
C TYR A 4 -9.74 1.28 -17.43
N GLY A 5 -9.27 0.18 -18.01
CA GLY A 5 -8.05 0.13 -18.81
C GLY A 5 -8.08 1.03 -20.06
N SER A 6 -9.24 1.27 -20.66
CA SER A 6 -9.38 2.19 -21.80
C SER A 6 -9.26 3.67 -21.38
N ARG A 7 -9.37 3.95 -20.10
CA ARG A 7 -9.28 5.29 -19.49
C ARG A 7 -8.03 5.49 -18.64
N ARG A 8 -7.00 4.69 -18.85
CA ARG A 8 -5.75 4.71 -18.06
C ARG A 8 -5.00 6.05 -18.05
N GLY A 9 -5.27 6.95 -18.98
CA GLY A 9 -4.75 8.31 -18.97
C GLY A 9 -5.49 9.28 -18.04
N ASN A 10 -6.62 8.85 -17.47
CA ASN A 10 -7.41 9.67 -16.55
C ASN A 10 -7.30 9.11 -15.12
N ASP A 11 -6.54 9.81 -14.29
CA ASP A 11 -6.25 9.42 -12.91
C ASP A 11 -7.51 9.35 -12.03
N ARG A 12 -8.49 10.24 -12.25
CA ARG A 12 -9.75 10.24 -11.49
C ARG A 12 -10.57 8.98 -11.73
N ILE A 13 -10.58 8.48 -12.96
CA ILE A 13 -11.25 7.22 -13.31
C ILE A 13 -10.45 6.03 -12.78
N MET A 14 -9.14 6.04 -13.01
CA MET A 14 -8.28 4.92 -12.62
C MET A 14 -8.19 4.75 -11.10
N THR A 15 -8.19 5.83 -10.33
CA THR A 15 -8.21 5.77 -8.86
C THR A 15 -9.50 5.11 -8.36
N ARG A 16 -10.64 5.40 -8.98
CA ARG A 16 -11.91 4.72 -8.67
C ARG A 16 -11.93 3.25 -9.13
N GLY A 17 -11.18 2.94 -10.20
CA GLY A 17 -11.02 1.58 -10.71
C GLY A 17 -10.07 0.70 -9.89
N THR A 18 -9.22 1.32 -9.08
CA THR A 18 -8.31 0.58 -8.19
C THR A 18 -9.13 -0.14 -7.14
N TYR A 19 -8.89 -1.45 -6.96
CA TYR A 19 -9.69 -2.34 -6.13
C TYR A 19 -11.20 -2.44 -6.50
N ALA A 20 -11.58 -2.11 -7.74
CA ALA A 20 -12.96 -2.22 -8.19
C ALA A 20 -13.33 -3.61 -8.79
N ASN A 21 -12.44 -4.60 -8.70
CA ASN A 21 -12.74 -5.95 -9.16
C ASN A 21 -13.89 -6.52 -8.33
N THR A 22 -14.94 -7.00 -9.00
CA THR A 22 -16.14 -7.55 -8.36
C THR A 22 -15.92 -8.80 -7.53
N ARG A 23 -14.75 -9.46 -7.68
CA ARG A 23 -14.37 -10.67 -6.93
C ARG A 23 -13.53 -10.38 -5.67
N ILE A 24 -13.20 -9.12 -5.40
CA ILE A 24 -12.46 -8.77 -4.18
C ILE A 24 -13.33 -9.09 -2.97
N LYS A 25 -12.71 -9.72 -1.97
CA LYS A 25 -13.31 -10.02 -0.67
C LYS A 25 -12.50 -9.31 0.42
N ASN A 26 -12.90 -8.10 0.74
CA ASN A 26 -12.29 -7.37 1.84
C ASN A 26 -12.92 -7.83 3.16
N ALA A 27 -12.12 -8.36 4.08
CA ALA A 27 -12.59 -8.85 5.38
C ALA A 27 -13.30 -7.77 6.20
N LEU A 28 -12.93 -6.50 6.01
CA LEU A 28 -13.60 -5.35 6.64
C LEU A 28 -15.01 -5.10 6.12
N ALA A 29 -15.34 -5.54 4.90
CA ALA A 29 -16.66 -5.35 4.30
C ALA A 29 -17.66 -6.42 4.74
N LYS A 30 -17.59 -6.85 6.00
CA LYS A 30 -18.50 -7.84 6.58
C LYS A 30 -19.79 -7.16 7.02
N ASP A 31 -20.90 -7.61 6.46
CA ASP A 31 -22.22 -7.16 6.86
C ASP A 31 -22.56 -7.65 8.27
N ALA A 32 -22.98 -6.73 9.14
CA ALA A 32 -23.22 -7.03 10.54
C ALA A 32 -24.45 -7.94 10.76
N ALA A 33 -25.44 -7.87 9.88
CA ALA A 33 -26.69 -8.64 10.03
C ALA A 33 -26.55 -10.06 9.47
N SER A 34 -25.94 -10.21 8.28
CA SER A 34 -25.82 -11.50 7.60
C SER A 34 -24.51 -12.23 7.90
N GLY A 35 -23.51 -11.56 8.45
CA GLY A 35 -22.16 -12.08 8.66
C GLY A 35 -21.37 -12.36 7.37
N LYS A 36 -21.94 -12.03 6.20
CA LYS A 36 -21.31 -12.26 4.89
C LYS A 36 -20.42 -11.08 4.49
N ILE A 37 -19.32 -11.40 3.82
CA ILE A 37 -18.44 -10.38 3.24
C ILE A 37 -19.08 -9.88 1.94
N LYS A 38 -19.22 -8.56 1.81
CA LYS A 38 -19.68 -7.91 0.58
C LYS A 38 -18.57 -7.96 -0.46
N GLU A 39 -18.81 -8.63 -1.57
CA GLU A 39 -17.85 -8.75 -2.66
C GLU A 39 -17.74 -7.44 -3.46
N GLY A 40 -16.56 -7.17 -4.01
CA GLY A 40 -16.25 -5.98 -4.79
C GLY A 40 -15.40 -4.96 -4.01
N GLY A 41 -15.37 -3.73 -4.50
CA GLY A 41 -14.54 -2.64 -3.98
C GLY A 41 -15.08 -1.98 -2.71
N TRP A 42 -15.51 -2.77 -1.73
CA TRP A 42 -16.10 -2.30 -0.48
C TRP A 42 -15.11 -2.41 0.68
N THR A 43 -15.26 -1.54 1.66
CA THR A 43 -14.53 -1.58 2.92
C THR A 43 -15.40 -1.01 4.04
N LYS A 44 -14.97 -1.20 5.29
CA LYS A 44 -15.50 -0.48 6.43
C LYS A 44 -14.69 0.80 6.61
N ASP A 45 -15.34 1.93 6.52
CA ASP A 45 -14.71 3.23 6.71
C ASP A 45 -14.66 3.57 8.20
N MET A 46 -13.47 3.44 8.80
CA MET A 46 -13.21 3.73 10.21
C MET A 46 -12.73 5.17 10.44
N SER A 47 -12.72 6.02 9.39
CA SER A 47 -12.47 7.45 9.54
C SER A 47 -13.54 8.11 10.42
N LYS A 48 -13.26 9.29 10.94
CA LYS A 48 -14.25 10.07 11.71
C LYS A 48 -15.51 10.34 10.90
N SER A 49 -15.32 10.64 9.61
CA SER A 49 -16.42 10.92 8.67
C SER A 49 -17.20 9.66 8.30
N GLY A 50 -16.52 8.51 8.20
CA GLY A 50 -17.11 7.23 7.83
C GLY A 50 -17.87 6.55 8.97
N ALA A 51 -17.44 6.78 10.23
CA ALA A 51 -18.05 6.27 11.45
C ALA A 51 -18.34 4.75 11.45
N GLY A 52 -17.47 3.97 10.81
CA GLY A 52 -17.58 2.50 10.74
C GLY A 52 -18.60 1.99 9.72
N LYS A 53 -19.08 2.81 8.80
CA LYS A 53 -20.02 2.40 7.74
C LYS A 53 -19.31 1.63 6.63
N ILE A 54 -20.05 0.73 5.99
CA ILE A 54 -19.59 0.07 4.77
C ILE A 54 -19.75 1.03 3.59
N ASP A 55 -18.64 1.37 2.94
CA ASP A 55 -18.61 2.24 1.77
C ASP A 55 -17.59 1.71 0.73
N PHE A 56 -17.55 2.34 -0.43
CA PHE A 56 -16.54 2.05 -1.44
C PHE A 56 -15.15 2.42 -0.94
N ILE A 57 -14.15 1.60 -1.28
CA ILE A 57 -12.74 1.84 -0.94
C ILE A 57 -12.31 3.25 -1.38
N TYR A 58 -12.76 3.72 -2.54
CA TYR A 58 -12.48 5.06 -3.01
C TYR A 58 -12.99 6.15 -2.04
N ASN A 59 -14.26 6.06 -1.61
CA ASN A 59 -14.86 7.05 -0.73
C ASN A 59 -14.15 7.07 0.64
N ALA A 60 -13.94 5.89 1.22
CA ALA A 60 -13.19 5.74 2.46
C ALA A 60 -11.77 6.35 2.34
N SER A 61 -11.08 6.11 1.23
CA SER A 61 -9.76 6.67 0.99
C SER A 61 -9.73 8.19 0.95
N VAL A 62 -10.78 8.81 0.40
CA VAL A 62 -10.93 10.28 0.40
C VAL A 62 -11.10 10.82 1.81
N ASN A 63 -11.92 10.16 2.64
CA ASN A 63 -12.11 10.54 4.03
C ASN A 63 -10.80 10.46 4.83
N TYR A 64 -10.07 9.34 4.73
CA TYR A 64 -8.77 9.19 5.37
C TYR A 64 -7.72 10.22 4.90
N LYS A 65 -7.71 10.54 3.60
CA LYS A 65 -6.83 11.58 3.08
C LYS A 65 -7.14 12.96 3.64
N ASN A 66 -8.41 13.31 3.78
CA ASN A 66 -8.84 14.58 4.38
C ASN A 66 -8.46 14.66 5.86
N GLU A 67 -8.38 13.53 6.55
CA GLU A 67 -7.93 13.42 7.93
C GLU A 67 -6.40 13.29 8.09
N GLY A 68 -5.66 13.20 6.96
CA GLY A 68 -4.22 13.01 6.97
C GLY A 68 -3.77 11.62 7.44
N THR A 69 -4.67 10.63 7.45
CA THR A 69 -4.39 9.27 7.92
C THR A 69 -3.89 8.40 6.77
N PRO A 70 -2.64 7.89 6.83
CA PRO A 70 -2.12 6.96 5.85
C PRO A 70 -2.75 5.57 6.00
N LEU A 71 -2.79 4.81 4.91
CA LEU A 71 -3.41 3.49 4.87
C LEU A 71 -2.37 2.38 4.68
N VAL A 72 -2.72 1.19 5.19
CA VAL A 72 -2.02 -0.08 4.96
C VAL A 72 -2.98 -1.06 4.29
N VAL A 73 -2.46 -1.88 3.38
CA VAL A 73 -3.20 -3.00 2.78
C VAL A 73 -2.62 -4.31 3.31
N LEU A 74 -3.48 -5.18 3.82
CA LEU A 74 -3.14 -6.56 4.13
C LEU A 74 -3.55 -7.45 2.95
N GLY A 75 -2.58 -8.12 2.35
CA GLY A 75 -2.77 -8.98 1.18
C GLY A 75 -2.46 -10.45 1.49
N GLY A 76 -2.99 -11.34 0.67
CA GLY A 76 -2.67 -12.77 0.69
C GLY A 76 -1.51 -13.12 -0.23
N LYS A 77 -1.59 -14.32 -0.82
CA LYS A 77 -0.61 -14.83 -1.79
C LYS A 77 -0.73 -14.11 -3.13
N ASP A 78 0.41 -13.99 -3.80
CA ASP A 78 0.56 -13.45 -5.15
C ASP A 78 -0.13 -12.09 -5.34
N SER A 79 0.05 -11.23 -4.33
CA SER A 79 -0.51 -9.87 -4.34
C SER A 79 -0.08 -9.13 -5.59
N GLY A 80 -1.07 -8.61 -6.34
CA GLY A 80 -0.86 -7.95 -7.63
C GLY A 80 -0.93 -8.86 -8.84
N MET A 81 -1.21 -10.16 -8.68
CA MET A 81 -1.43 -11.06 -9.82
C MET A 81 -2.59 -10.55 -10.69
N GLY A 82 -2.42 -10.67 -12.01
CA GLY A 82 -3.43 -10.25 -12.98
C GLY A 82 -3.24 -8.84 -13.55
N SER A 83 -2.30 -8.05 -13.02
CA SER A 83 -1.93 -6.76 -13.61
C SER A 83 -0.41 -6.61 -13.71
N SER A 84 0.12 -6.56 -14.93
CA SER A 84 1.52 -6.20 -15.20
C SER A 84 1.73 -4.68 -15.34
N ARG A 85 0.69 -3.88 -15.00
CA ARG A 85 0.71 -2.43 -15.18
C ARG A 85 0.99 -1.72 -13.86
N ASP A 86 1.74 -0.63 -13.95
CA ASP A 86 2.07 0.25 -12.84
C ASP A 86 0.84 0.90 -12.18
N TRP A 87 -0.29 0.98 -12.87
CA TRP A 87 -1.53 1.52 -12.31
C TRP A 87 -2.03 0.78 -11.07
N ALA A 88 -1.79 -0.51 -10.95
CA ALA A 88 -2.13 -1.23 -9.71
C ALA A 88 -1.39 -0.67 -8.50
N ALA A 89 -0.12 -0.29 -8.67
CA ALA A 89 0.68 0.34 -7.63
C ALA A 89 0.41 1.85 -7.51
N LYS A 90 0.29 2.55 -8.64
CA LYS A 90 -0.01 3.98 -8.68
C LYS A 90 -1.37 4.30 -8.08
N GLY A 91 -2.40 3.52 -8.41
CA GLY A 91 -3.73 3.66 -7.82
C GLY A 91 -3.71 3.41 -6.32
N THR A 92 -2.97 2.42 -5.86
CA THR A 92 -2.75 2.13 -4.44
C THR A 92 -2.13 3.34 -3.73
N LEU A 93 -1.06 3.94 -4.28
CA LEU A 93 -0.48 5.18 -3.75
C LEU A 93 -1.51 6.33 -3.73
N LEU A 94 -2.24 6.52 -4.83
CA LEU A 94 -3.22 7.60 -4.96
C LEU A 94 -4.41 7.46 -4.00
N LEU A 95 -4.72 6.25 -3.56
CA LEU A 95 -5.69 6.00 -2.49
C LEU A 95 -5.14 6.27 -1.07
N GLY A 96 -3.88 6.67 -0.94
CA GLY A 96 -3.27 7.00 0.35
C GLY A 96 -2.56 5.85 1.04
N VAL A 97 -2.43 4.71 0.38
CA VAL A 97 -1.70 3.55 0.93
C VAL A 97 -0.20 3.82 0.94
N LYS A 98 0.43 3.59 2.08
CA LYS A 98 1.88 3.76 2.28
C LYS A 98 2.64 2.44 2.38
N ALA A 99 1.97 1.39 2.81
CA ALA A 99 2.57 0.06 2.87
C ALA A 99 1.57 -1.02 2.45
N VAL A 100 2.09 -2.09 1.88
CA VAL A 100 1.33 -3.32 1.58
C VAL A 100 2.05 -4.46 2.26
N ILE A 101 1.36 -5.17 3.15
CA ILE A 101 1.88 -6.35 3.87
C ILE A 101 1.17 -7.57 3.30
N SER A 102 1.89 -8.48 2.66
CA SER A 102 1.32 -9.64 1.96
C SER A 102 2.09 -10.91 2.23
N GLU A 103 1.48 -12.07 2.04
CA GLU A 103 2.16 -13.36 2.10
C GLU A 103 3.20 -13.48 0.99
N SER A 104 2.83 -13.08 -0.23
CA SER A 104 3.75 -12.97 -1.37
C SER A 104 3.30 -11.90 -2.36
N PHE A 105 4.22 -11.50 -3.24
CA PHE A 105 3.94 -10.54 -4.31
C PHE A 105 4.22 -11.14 -5.66
N GLU A 106 3.40 -10.77 -6.65
CA GLU A 106 3.81 -10.87 -8.04
C GLU A 106 5.01 -9.94 -8.27
N ARG A 107 6.02 -10.43 -9.01
CA ARG A 107 7.33 -9.78 -9.14
C ARG A 107 7.24 -8.34 -9.67
N ILE A 108 6.45 -8.13 -10.73
CA ILE A 108 6.31 -6.82 -11.38
C ILE A 108 5.57 -5.86 -10.45
N HIS A 109 4.50 -6.33 -9.78
CA HIS A 109 3.73 -5.52 -8.85
C HIS A 109 4.59 -5.05 -7.67
N ARG A 110 5.41 -5.95 -7.09
CA ARG A 110 6.34 -5.60 -6.03
C ARG A 110 7.29 -4.46 -6.46
N SER A 111 7.89 -4.58 -7.65
CA SER A 111 8.78 -3.54 -8.18
C SER A 111 8.05 -2.23 -8.44
N ASN A 112 6.83 -2.29 -8.93
CA ASN A 112 6.00 -1.12 -9.18
C ASN A 112 5.61 -0.41 -7.87
N LEU A 113 5.33 -1.14 -6.79
CA LEU A 113 5.06 -0.54 -5.48
C LEU A 113 6.25 0.31 -5.02
N VAL A 114 7.47 -0.23 -5.05
CA VAL A 114 8.68 0.51 -4.70
C VAL A 114 8.87 1.70 -5.64
N GLY A 115 8.68 1.50 -6.93
CA GLY A 115 8.78 2.55 -7.95
C GLY A 115 7.80 3.70 -7.75
N MET A 116 6.68 3.45 -7.07
CA MET A 116 5.67 4.46 -6.70
C MET A 116 5.85 4.99 -5.27
N GLY A 117 6.85 4.51 -4.50
CA GLY A 117 7.07 4.95 -3.13
C GLY A 117 6.13 4.31 -2.10
N VAL A 118 5.57 3.13 -2.41
CA VAL A 118 4.80 2.30 -1.48
C VAL A 118 5.69 1.17 -0.96
N LEU A 119 5.71 0.96 0.35
CA LEU A 119 6.55 -0.05 1.00
C LEU A 119 5.94 -1.45 0.89
N PRO A 120 6.56 -2.40 0.17
CA PRO A 120 6.12 -3.79 0.17
C PRO A 120 6.80 -4.56 1.31
N LEU A 121 5.99 -5.27 2.10
CA LEU A 121 6.44 -6.12 3.20
C LEU A 121 5.85 -7.52 3.04
N ASN A 122 6.66 -8.56 3.27
CA ASN A 122 6.13 -9.91 3.40
C ASN A 122 5.96 -10.29 4.87
N PHE A 123 4.86 -10.98 5.18
CA PHE A 123 4.75 -11.72 6.43
C PHE A 123 5.90 -12.72 6.55
N ALA A 124 6.31 -13.04 7.77
CA ALA A 124 7.25 -14.14 8.00
C ALA A 124 6.65 -15.46 7.48
N GLU A 125 7.53 -16.42 7.18
CA GLU A 125 7.11 -17.72 6.64
C GLU A 125 6.05 -18.39 7.53
N GLY A 126 4.98 -18.85 6.92
CA GLY A 126 3.85 -19.47 7.62
C GLY A 126 2.90 -18.49 8.32
N GLN A 127 3.20 -17.20 8.35
CA GLN A 127 2.31 -16.18 8.91
C GLN A 127 1.39 -15.57 7.85
N THR A 128 0.17 -15.29 8.27
CA THR A 128 -0.85 -14.59 7.48
C THR A 128 -1.56 -13.57 8.38
N ALA A 129 -2.30 -12.65 7.79
CA ALA A 129 -3.14 -11.74 8.58
C ALA A 129 -4.10 -12.53 9.50
N ALA A 130 -4.67 -13.62 9.00
CA ALA A 130 -5.59 -14.47 9.76
C ALA A 130 -4.89 -15.21 10.91
N SER A 131 -3.68 -15.76 10.69
CA SER A 131 -2.94 -16.48 11.75
C SER A 131 -2.49 -15.54 12.87
N LEU A 132 -2.26 -14.26 12.56
CA LEU A 132 -1.94 -13.21 13.53
C LEU A 132 -3.19 -12.61 14.18
N GLY A 133 -4.38 -13.04 13.77
CA GLY A 133 -5.65 -12.53 14.29
C GLY A 133 -5.89 -11.06 13.95
N LEU A 134 -5.38 -10.62 12.78
CA LEU A 134 -5.60 -9.29 12.27
C LEU A 134 -6.93 -9.25 11.50
N SER A 135 -7.74 -8.24 11.77
CA SER A 135 -9.03 -7.99 11.14
C SER A 135 -8.98 -6.92 10.04
N GLY A 136 -7.94 -6.06 10.09
CA GLY A 136 -7.71 -4.98 9.14
C GLY A 136 -8.18 -3.61 9.63
N ASP A 137 -8.78 -3.52 10.82
CA ASP A 137 -9.20 -2.28 11.48
C ASP A 137 -8.19 -1.81 12.55
N GLU A 138 -7.02 -2.45 12.61
CA GLU A 138 -5.93 -2.08 13.48
C GLU A 138 -5.22 -0.81 13.00
N THR A 139 -4.59 -0.11 13.94
CA THR A 139 -3.57 0.92 13.64
C THR A 139 -2.19 0.26 13.58
N PHE A 140 -1.44 0.53 12.52
CA PHE A 140 -0.14 -0.09 12.26
C PHE A 140 1.01 0.88 12.48
N ASP A 141 1.94 0.52 13.36
CA ASP A 141 3.23 1.18 13.49
C ASP A 141 4.29 0.31 12.83
N ILE A 142 4.92 0.81 11.77
CA ILE A 142 5.98 0.14 11.02
C ILE A 142 7.32 0.74 11.44
N HIS A 143 8.13 -0.04 12.16
CA HIS A 143 9.39 0.43 12.76
C HIS A 143 10.53 0.35 11.74
N LEU A 144 10.69 1.40 10.94
CA LEU A 144 11.74 1.46 9.93
C LEU A 144 13.10 1.74 10.57
N ASN A 145 14.05 0.83 10.36
CA ASN A 145 15.46 1.08 10.62
C ASN A 145 16.07 1.71 9.37
N VAL A 146 16.40 2.99 9.46
CA VAL A 146 17.03 3.73 8.36
C VAL A 146 18.47 4.11 8.72
N SER A 147 19.37 4.07 7.74
CA SER A 147 20.74 4.56 7.90
C SER A 147 20.76 6.07 8.17
N ALA A 148 21.94 6.59 8.53
CA ALA A 148 22.17 8.04 8.67
C ALA A 148 21.79 8.83 7.41
N GLU A 149 21.86 8.18 6.24
CA GLU A 149 21.49 8.74 4.95
C GLU A 149 19.99 8.60 4.67
N GLY A 150 19.19 8.01 5.57
CA GLY A 150 17.75 7.80 5.42
C GLY A 150 17.40 6.68 4.45
N LEU A 151 18.28 5.70 4.25
CA LEU A 151 18.04 4.52 3.41
C LEU A 151 17.62 3.33 4.25
N ILE A 152 16.66 2.58 3.76
CA ILE A 152 16.28 1.28 4.32
C ILE A 152 17.27 0.23 3.79
N GLU A 153 17.78 -0.62 4.67
CA GLU A 153 18.60 -1.75 4.24
C GLU A 153 17.76 -2.74 3.42
N PRO A 154 18.21 -3.10 2.21
CA PRO A 154 17.47 -4.04 1.38
C PRO A 154 17.25 -5.38 2.07
N ARG A 155 16.03 -5.91 1.96
CA ARG A 155 15.61 -7.21 2.51
C ARG A 155 15.76 -7.35 4.03
N CYS A 156 15.91 -6.26 4.76
CA CYS A 156 15.97 -6.29 6.22
C CYS A 156 14.65 -6.79 6.83
N GLU A 157 14.72 -7.19 8.07
CA GLU A 157 13.55 -7.46 8.88
C GLU A 157 13.01 -6.16 9.47
N ILE A 158 11.69 -5.99 9.43
CA ILE A 158 11.00 -4.82 9.95
C ILE A 158 9.94 -5.29 10.94
N LYS A 159 10.04 -4.79 12.17
CA LYS A 159 9.02 -5.01 13.18
C LYS A 159 7.79 -4.17 12.86
N VAL A 160 6.63 -4.78 12.96
CA VAL A 160 5.32 -4.13 12.83
C VAL A 160 4.54 -4.35 14.12
N THR A 161 3.94 -3.29 14.63
CA THR A 161 3.02 -3.33 15.76
C THR A 161 1.63 -2.98 15.28
N ALA A 162 0.71 -3.92 15.34
CA ALA A 162 -0.71 -3.69 15.06
C ALA A 162 -1.46 -3.48 16.38
N THR A 163 -2.06 -2.32 16.55
CA THR A 163 -2.87 -1.98 17.72
C THR A 163 -4.34 -2.13 17.37
N LYS A 164 -5.02 -3.05 18.03
CA LYS A 164 -6.46 -3.32 17.86
C LYS A 164 -7.30 -2.21 18.48
N THR A 165 -8.57 -2.14 18.10
CA THR A 165 -9.54 -1.18 18.64
C THR A 165 -9.78 -1.34 20.15
N ASP A 166 -9.52 -2.53 20.72
CA ASP A 166 -9.56 -2.80 22.17
C ASP A 166 -8.26 -2.44 22.90
N GLY A 167 -7.28 -1.88 22.19
CA GLY A 167 -5.96 -1.49 22.71
C GLY A 167 -4.93 -2.62 22.78
N LYS A 168 -5.32 -3.86 22.47
CA LYS A 168 -4.36 -4.97 22.41
C LYS A 168 -3.39 -4.80 21.25
N LYS A 169 -2.12 -5.09 21.50
CA LYS A 169 -1.06 -5.02 20.52
C LYS A 169 -0.67 -6.42 20.04
N VAL A 170 -0.51 -6.54 18.74
CA VAL A 170 0.05 -7.72 18.07
C VAL A 170 1.35 -7.26 17.42
N GLU A 171 2.47 -7.84 17.84
CA GLU A 171 3.79 -7.56 17.28
C GLU A 171 4.23 -8.72 16.41
N PHE A 172 4.73 -8.43 15.23
CA PHE A 172 5.24 -9.43 14.31
C PHE A 172 6.37 -8.88 13.45
N MET A 173 7.20 -9.78 12.94
CA MET A 173 8.28 -9.44 12.03
C MET A 173 7.81 -9.59 10.59
N THR A 174 8.27 -8.67 9.76
CA THR A 174 8.04 -8.69 8.32
C THR A 174 9.36 -8.58 7.59
N ARG A 175 9.42 -9.10 6.37
CA ARG A 175 10.58 -8.93 5.50
C ARG A 175 10.35 -7.78 4.53
N CYS A 176 11.23 -6.80 4.54
CA CYS A 176 11.24 -5.72 3.56
C CYS A 176 11.50 -6.27 2.16
N ARG A 177 10.68 -5.82 1.20
CA ARG A 177 10.80 -6.22 -0.20
C ARG A 177 11.29 -5.07 -1.08
N ILE A 178 12.07 -4.17 -0.50
CA ILE A 178 13.06 -3.37 -1.22
C ILE A 178 14.26 -4.30 -1.38
N ASP A 179 14.53 -4.74 -2.61
CA ASP A 179 15.44 -5.87 -2.84
C ASP A 179 16.86 -5.39 -3.20
N THR A 180 17.03 -4.12 -3.57
CA THR A 180 18.32 -3.54 -4.00
C THR A 180 18.57 -2.15 -3.41
N PRO A 181 19.85 -1.70 -3.30
CA PRO A 181 20.16 -0.33 -2.86
C PRO A 181 19.55 0.76 -3.74
N VAL A 182 19.44 0.52 -5.06
CA VAL A 182 18.81 1.46 -5.99
C VAL A 182 17.32 1.63 -5.68
N GLU A 183 16.63 0.54 -5.35
CA GLU A 183 15.24 0.60 -4.93
C GLU A 183 15.07 1.33 -3.59
N ALA A 184 16.05 1.22 -2.67
CA ALA A 184 16.04 1.97 -1.42
C ALA A 184 16.14 3.49 -1.69
N GLU A 185 16.95 3.90 -2.67
CA GLU A 185 17.01 5.29 -3.12
C GLU A 185 15.66 5.75 -3.73
N TYR A 186 15.03 4.93 -4.55
CA TYR A 186 13.70 5.24 -5.10
C TYR A 186 12.67 5.44 -4.00
N TYR A 187 12.61 4.52 -3.05
CA TYR A 187 11.67 4.61 -1.94
C TYR A 187 11.89 5.86 -1.08
N LYS A 188 13.14 6.15 -0.71
CA LYS A 188 13.53 7.36 0.04
C LYS A 188 13.04 8.63 -0.64
N ASN A 189 13.13 8.69 -1.96
CA ASN A 189 12.72 9.85 -2.75
C ASN A 189 11.22 9.90 -3.03
N GLY A 190 10.44 8.91 -2.64
CA GLY A 190 9.00 8.81 -2.91
C GLY A 190 8.66 8.25 -4.30
N GLY A 191 9.62 7.58 -4.94
CA GLY A 191 9.44 6.87 -6.21
C GLY A 191 10.52 7.17 -7.25
N VAL A 192 10.48 6.41 -8.34
CA VAL A 192 11.45 6.52 -9.45
C VAL A 192 11.41 7.90 -10.08
N LEU A 193 10.21 8.42 -10.39
CA LEU A 193 10.06 9.70 -11.07
C LEU A 193 10.64 10.84 -10.24
N GLN A 194 10.35 10.89 -8.96
CA GLN A 194 10.86 11.89 -8.02
C GLN A 194 12.38 11.81 -7.91
N THR A 195 12.95 10.60 -7.92
CA THR A 195 14.40 10.39 -7.90
C THR A 195 15.05 10.97 -9.15
N VAL A 196 14.50 10.66 -10.33
CA VAL A 196 15.03 11.18 -11.61
C VAL A 196 14.94 12.70 -11.67
N LEU A 197 13.79 13.26 -11.30
CA LEU A 197 13.61 14.73 -11.30
C LEU A 197 14.61 15.44 -10.37
N ARG A 198 14.85 14.90 -9.15
CA ARG A 198 15.85 15.47 -8.24
C ARG A 198 17.26 15.35 -8.78
N ARG A 199 17.59 14.23 -9.45
CA ARG A 199 18.91 14.04 -10.08
C ARG A 199 19.12 15.07 -11.17
N LEU A 200 18.19 15.23 -12.10
CA LEU A 200 18.26 16.22 -13.18
C LEU A 200 18.36 17.65 -12.64
N LEU A 201 17.60 17.98 -11.59
CA LEU A 201 17.71 19.29 -10.94
C LEU A 201 19.08 19.55 -10.32
N ASN A 202 19.67 18.52 -9.68
CA ASN A 202 20.99 18.65 -9.08
C ASN A 202 22.08 18.76 -10.14
N GLU A 203 21.94 18.07 -11.26
CA GLU A 203 22.88 18.18 -12.41
C GLU A 203 22.81 19.56 -13.05
N SER A 204 21.61 20.12 -13.23
CA SER A 204 21.45 21.46 -13.82
C SER A 204 21.99 22.60 -12.94
N ARG A 205 22.17 22.36 -11.64
CA ARG A 205 22.72 23.34 -10.69
C ARG A 205 24.24 23.28 -10.56
N LYS A 206 24.90 22.28 -11.15
CA LYS A 206 26.35 22.25 -11.19
C LYS A 206 26.84 23.30 -12.19
N PRO A 207 27.80 24.15 -11.82
CA PRO A 207 28.39 25.09 -12.77
C PRO A 207 28.97 24.30 -13.94
N ALA A 208 28.76 24.80 -15.17
CA ALA A 208 29.38 24.22 -16.34
C ALA A 208 30.89 24.23 -16.11
N THR A 209 31.50 23.06 -16.03
CA THR A 209 32.97 22.95 -15.99
C THR A 209 33.43 23.37 -17.38
N VAL A 210 34.01 24.59 -17.47
CA VAL A 210 34.69 25.09 -18.66
C VAL A 210 36.03 24.39 -18.80
#